data_a56e2788a2a453b32528220473afecab
#
_entry.id   a56e2788a2a453b32528220473afecab
#
_cell.length_a   1.000
_cell.length_b   1.000
_cell.length_c   1.000
_cell.angle_alpha   90.00
_cell.angle_beta   90.00
_cell.angle_gamma   90.00
#
_symmetry.space_group_name_H-M   'P 1'
#
loop_
_entity.id
_entity.type
_entity.pdbx_description
1 polymer ?
#
loop_
_entity_poly.entity_id
_entity_poly.type
_entity_poly.pdbx_seq_one_letter_code
_entity_poly.pdbx_strand_id
1 'polypeptide(L)'
;DSLPKLIATRLLEAALALPERVKLVCYEDQFESLLGELSMHKLDVVLTDRPVPPGTPMRIFSHLLGETEITLYGVAALAEKYRTNFPASLNGAPLLLPTRNNAIRSRIDHWLESHDLHPDVVGEFDDNALLHTFGRNGLGLFPAPSVLAKDVEEQFNALPVGAMPQVREQFY
;
A
#
# COMPACT_ATOMS: atom_id res chain seq x y z
N ASP A 1 5.46 8.20 1.17
CA ASP A 1 5.76 6.77 1.45
C ASP A 1 4.56 5.83 1.48
N SER A 2 3.35 6.36 1.30
CA SER A 2 2.15 5.52 1.27
C SER A 2 2.03 4.66 0.00
N LEU A 3 2.61 5.11 -1.13
CA LEU A 3 2.58 4.38 -2.38
C LEU A 3 3.65 3.25 -2.39
N PRO A 4 3.26 1.99 -2.69
CA PRO A 4 4.24 0.90 -2.80
C PRO A 4 5.30 1.20 -3.88
N LYS A 5 6.58 1.12 -3.50
CA LYS A 5 7.71 1.48 -4.39
C LYS A 5 7.74 0.66 -5.68
N LEU A 6 7.32 -0.60 -5.63
CA LEU A 6 7.18 -1.45 -6.82
C LEU A 6 6.09 -0.95 -7.79
N ILE A 7 4.98 -0.45 -7.28
CA ILE A 7 3.93 0.17 -8.11
C ILE A 7 4.48 1.46 -8.75
N ALA A 8 5.10 2.33 -7.95
CA ALA A 8 5.72 3.56 -8.46
C ALA A 8 6.75 3.26 -9.56
N THR A 9 7.61 2.26 -9.37
CA THR A 9 8.59 1.84 -10.37
C THR A 9 7.92 1.42 -11.67
N ARG A 10 6.91 0.55 -11.63
CA ARG A 10 6.19 0.09 -12.82
C ARG A 10 5.50 1.23 -13.59
N LEU A 11 4.95 2.20 -12.86
CA LEU A 11 4.31 3.37 -13.47
C LEU A 11 5.35 4.29 -14.14
N LEU A 12 6.52 4.46 -13.53
CA LEU A 12 7.58 5.35 -14.02
C LEU A 12 8.44 4.73 -15.13
N GLU A 13 8.59 3.41 -15.16
CA GLU A 13 9.33 2.70 -16.21
C GLU A 13 8.82 3.05 -17.63
N ALA A 14 7.50 3.25 -17.77
CA ALA A 14 6.91 3.65 -19.04
C ALA A 14 7.43 5.01 -19.53
N ALA A 15 7.74 5.94 -18.63
CA ALA A 15 8.30 7.24 -18.98
C ALA A 15 9.75 7.13 -19.49
N LEU A 16 10.52 6.15 -18.97
CA LEU A 16 11.90 5.90 -19.42
C LEU A 16 11.98 5.22 -20.80
N ALA A 17 10.88 4.59 -21.23
CA ALA A 17 10.77 3.96 -22.55
C ALA A 17 10.41 4.94 -23.68
N LEU A 18 10.18 6.21 -23.38
CA LEU A 18 9.88 7.24 -24.38
C LEU A 18 11.09 7.48 -25.29
N PRO A 19 10.86 7.85 -26.59
CA PRO A 19 11.94 8.17 -27.53
C PRO A 19 12.79 9.36 -27.06
N GLU A 20 12.21 10.27 -26.32
CA GLU A 20 12.88 11.43 -25.74
C GLU A 20 13.61 11.05 -24.45
N ARG A 21 14.81 11.59 -24.28
CA ARG A 21 15.58 11.35 -23.05
C ARG A 21 14.92 12.02 -21.86
N VAL A 22 14.38 11.22 -20.96
CA VAL A 22 13.81 11.66 -19.67
C VAL A 22 14.81 11.37 -18.56
N LYS A 23 15.02 12.35 -17.66
CA LYS A 23 15.74 12.17 -16.40
C LYS A 23 14.71 12.19 -15.27
N LEU A 24 14.57 11.08 -14.57
CA LEU A 24 13.73 11.01 -13.37
C LEU A 24 14.49 11.61 -12.17
N VAL A 25 13.79 12.48 -11.43
CA VAL A 25 14.22 12.99 -10.12
C VAL A 25 13.03 12.79 -9.19
N CYS A 26 13.16 11.88 -8.25
CA CYS A 26 12.06 11.48 -7.36
C CYS A 26 12.28 12.06 -5.96
N TYR A 27 11.22 12.66 -5.43
CA TYR A 27 11.13 13.16 -4.06
C TYR A 27 9.98 12.47 -3.34
N GLU A 28 10.12 12.29 -2.04
CA GLU A 28 9.06 11.77 -1.18
C GLU A 28 8.78 12.79 -0.09
N ASP A 29 7.51 13.13 0.11
CA ASP A 29 7.06 14.07 1.13
C ASP A 29 5.58 13.81 1.47
N GLN A 30 5.02 14.61 2.37
CA GLN A 30 3.62 14.62 2.75
C GLN A 30 2.73 15.05 1.57
N PHE A 31 1.54 14.46 1.48
CA PHE A 31 0.61 14.70 0.36
C PHE A 31 0.32 16.18 0.10
N GLU A 32 0.01 16.94 1.16
CA GLU A 32 -0.29 18.37 1.07
C GLU A 32 0.92 19.20 0.60
N SER A 33 2.12 18.84 1.06
CA SER A 33 3.38 19.48 0.64
C SER A 33 3.61 19.25 -0.85
N LEU A 34 3.50 18.01 -1.31
CA LEU A 34 3.66 17.65 -2.72
C LEU A 34 2.64 18.36 -3.62
N LEU A 35 1.37 18.47 -3.21
CA LEU A 35 0.37 19.23 -3.95
C LEU A 35 0.71 20.72 -4.03
N GLY A 36 1.24 21.30 -2.94
CA GLY A 36 1.73 22.67 -2.92
C GLY A 36 2.85 22.89 -3.93
N GLU A 37 3.83 21.99 -3.97
CA GLU A 37 4.96 22.07 -4.91
C GLU A 37 4.53 21.85 -6.37
N LEU A 38 3.60 20.90 -6.61
CA LEU A 38 3.00 20.69 -7.92
C LEU A 38 2.27 21.94 -8.42
N SER A 39 1.50 22.61 -7.55
CA SER A 39 0.78 23.84 -7.89
C SER A 39 1.71 25.01 -8.25
N MET A 40 2.92 25.01 -7.71
CA MET A 40 3.97 26.01 -7.98
C MET A 40 4.89 25.61 -9.16
N HIS A 41 4.56 24.54 -9.88
CA HIS A 41 5.36 23.96 -10.98
C HIS A 41 6.80 23.59 -10.58
N LYS A 42 7.01 23.22 -9.32
CA LYS A 42 8.29 22.66 -8.86
C LYS A 42 8.38 21.16 -9.10
N LEU A 43 7.23 20.52 -9.19
CA LEU A 43 7.06 19.12 -9.57
C LEU A 43 6.24 19.04 -10.85
N ASP A 44 6.55 18.09 -11.72
CA ASP A 44 5.82 17.84 -12.95
C ASP A 44 4.64 16.86 -12.71
N VAL A 45 4.85 15.86 -11.84
CA VAL A 45 3.89 14.80 -11.51
C VAL A 45 4.00 14.45 -10.04
N VAL A 46 2.88 14.12 -9.42
CA VAL A 46 2.80 13.50 -8.08
C VAL A 46 2.07 12.17 -8.20
N LEU A 47 2.67 11.09 -7.75
CA LEU A 47 2.02 9.79 -7.60
C LEU A 47 1.51 9.64 -6.17
N THR A 48 0.25 9.23 -6.00
CA THR A 48 -0.39 9.20 -4.68
C THR A 48 -1.43 8.09 -4.56
N ASP A 49 -1.77 7.72 -3.32
CA ASP A 49 -2.77 6.72 -2.95
C ASP A 49 -4.20 7.27 -2.84
N ARG A 50 -4.36 8.58 -3.09
CA ARG A 50 -5.65 9.28 -2.98
C ARG A 50 -5.78 10.40 -4.00
N PRO A 51 -7.01 10.74 -4.44
CA PRO A 51 -7.22 11.85 -5.34
C PRO A 51 -7.05 13.20 -4.63
N VAL A 52 -6.86 14.24 -5.41
CA VAL A 52 -6.94 15.62 -4.89
C VAL A 52 -8.34 15.87 -4.32
N PRO A 53 -8.46 16.40 -3.08
CA PRO A 53 -9.75 16.66 -2.46
C PRO A 53 -10.62 17.61 -3.30
N PRO A 54 -11.94 17.36 -3.42
CA PRO A 54 -12.87 18.28 -4.08
C PRO A 54 -12.80 19.67 -3.44
N GLY A 55 -12.81 20.72 -4.27
CA GLY A 55 -12.76 22.10 -3.80
C GLY A 55 -11.35 22.61 -3.44
N THR A 56 -10.33 21.86 -3.70
CA THR A 56 -8.94 22.34 -3.58
C THR A 56 -8.75 23.58 -4.48
N PRO A 57 -8.26 24.72 -3.94
CA PRO A 57 -8.16 25.97 -4.71
C PRO A 57 -7.03 25.98 -5.74
N MET A 58 -6.35 24.86 -5.92
CA MET A 58 -5.23 24.67 -6.85
C MET A 58 -5.69 24.06 -8.17
N ARG A 59 -5.12 24.50 -9.31
CA ARG A 59 -5.38 23.92 -10.63
C ARG A 59 -4.56 22.63 -10.80
N ILE A 60 -4.98 21.56 -10.14
CA ILE A 60 -4.36 20.23 -10.20
C ILE A 60 -5.39 19.27 -10.76
N PHE A 61 -4.96 18.40 -11.66
CA PHE A 61 -5.78 17.33 -12.22
C PHE A 61 -5.37 16.00 -11.59
N SER A 62 -6.37 15.21 -11.19
CA SER A 62 -6.14 13.89 -10.61
C SER A 62 -6.70 12.84 -11.57
N HIS A 63 -5.88 11.85 -11.90
CA HIS A 63 -6.24 10.75 -12.79
C HIS A 63 -6.07 9.43 -12.07
N LEU A 64 -7.11 8.60 -12.06
CA LEU A 64 -6.99 7.23 -11.58
C LEU A 64 -6.15 6.41 -12.56
N LEU A 65 -4.98 5.97 -12.11
CA LEU A 65 -4.04 5.16 -12.90
C LEU A 65 -4.35 3.66 -12.79
N GLY A 66 -4.93 3.24 -11.67
CA GLY A 66 -5.30 1.86 -11.43
C GLY A 66 -5.74 1.61 -9.99
N GLU A 67 -6.22 0.39 -9.76
CA GLU A 67 -6.57 -0.09 -8.43
C GLU A 67 -6.23 -1.57 -8.27
N THR A 68 -6.01 -2.01 -7.04
CA THR A 68 -5.75 -3.41 -6.70
C THR A 68 -6.41 -3.77 -5.39
N GLU A 69 -6.80 -5.02 -5.24
CA GLU A 69 -7.21 -5.54 -3.94
C GLU A 69 -6.00 -5.73 -3.02
N ILE A 70 -6.27 -5.81 -1.72
CA ILE A 70 -5.27 -6.10 -0.70
C ILE A 70 -5.38 -7.57 -0.29
N THR A 71 -4.23 -8.19 -0.17
CA THR A 71 -4.07 -9.54 0.39
C THR A 71 -3.21 -9.44 1.65
N LEU A 72 -3.54 -10.23 2.66
CA LEU A 72 -2.68 -10.42 3.83
C LEU A 72 -1.65 -11.50 3.51
N TYR A 73 -0.41 -11.22 3.89
CA TYR A 73 0.74 -12.09 3.70
C TYR A 73 1.41 -12.41 5.03
N GLY A 74 2.17 -13.49 5.07
CA GLY A 74 3.00 -13.85 6.20
C GLY A 74 4.08 -14.85 5.80
N VAL A 75 5.12 -14.98 6.61
CA VAL A 75 6.09 -16.06 6.43
C VAL A 75 5.41 -17.42 6.48
N ALA A 76 6.01 -18.47 5.91
CA ALA A 76 5.37 -19.78 5.73
C ALA A 76 4.64 -20.27 6.98
N ALA A 77 5.28 -20.19 8.15
CA ALA A 77 4.67 -20.64 9.41
C ALA A 77 3.39 -19.88 9.80
N LEU A 78 3.36 -18.55 9.58
CA LEU A 78 2.17 -17.73 9.82
C LEU A 78 1.11 -17.99 8.76
N ALA A 79 1.52 -18.08 7.49
CA ALA A 79 0.60 -18.33 6.39
C ALA A 79 -0.11 -19.69 6.54
N GLU A 80 0.60 -20.75 6.88
CA GLU A 80 0.01 -22.07 7.16
C GLU A 80 -1.00 -22.02 8.30
N LYS A 81 -0.63 -21.34 9.40
CA LYS A 81 -1.48 -21.23 10.58
C LYS A 81 -2.78 -20.47 10.32
N TYR A 82 -2.71 -19.34 9.60
CA TYR A 82 -3.85 -18.42 9.48
C TYR A 82 -4.62 -18.52 8.15
N ARG A 83 -4.11 -19.23 7.15
CA ARG A 83 -4.83 -19.50 5.90
C ARG A 83 -6.06 -20.37 6.09
N THR A 84 -5.93 -21.36 6.98
CA THR A 84 -7.05 -22.24 7.31
C THR A 84 -8.10 -21.45 8.10
N ASN A 85 -9.36 -21.53 7.65
CA ASN A 85 -10.48 -20.80 8.26
C ASN A 85 -10.37 -19.26 8.18
N PHE A 86 -9.66 -18.72 7.17
CA PHE A 86 -9.67 -17.28 6.88
C PHE A 86 -11.10 -16.84 6.44
N PRO A 87 -11.62 -15.67 6.87
CA PRO A 87 -10.95 -14.65 7.67
C PRO A 87 -11.09 -14.84 9.19
N ALA A 88 -11.89 -15.79 9.71
CA ALA A 88 -12.13 -15.96 11.14
C ALA A 88 -10.85 -16.28 11.93
N SER A 89 -9.84 -16.87 11.26
CA SER A 89 -8.52 -17.14 11.84
C SER A 89 -7.74 -15.89 12.23
N LEU A 90 -8.16 -14.70 11.76
CA LEU A 90 -7.52 -13.43 12.11
C LEU A 90 -7.78 -13.00 13.56
N ASN A 91 -8.75 -13.56 14.26
CA ASN A 91 -8.97 -13.25 15.67
C ASN A 91 -7.75 -13.64 16.51
N GLY A 92 -7.13 -12.64 17.16
CA GLY A 92 -5.89 -12.80 17.91
C GLY A 92 -4.63 -13.06 17.06
N ALA A 93 -4.73 -12.97 15.74
CA ALA A 93 -3.55 -13.08 14.87
C ALA A 93 -2.67 -11.83 14.97
N PRO A 94 -1.34 -11.98 15.05
CA PRO A 94 -0.44 -10.82 15.04
C PRO A 94 -0.52 -10.11 13.69
N LEU A 95 -0.86 -8.83 13.70
CA LEU A 95 -1.06 -8.03 12.50
C LEU A 95 -0.17 -6.78 12.52
N LEU A 96 0.51 -6.53 11.42
CA LEU A 96 1.27 -5.32 11.16
C LEU A 96 0.46 -4.45 10.20
N LEU A 97 0.28 -3.19 10.54
CA LEU A 97 -0.56 -2.29 9.76
C LEU A 97 0.19 -1.00 9.38
N PRO A 98 -0.20 -0.36 8.28
CA PRO A 98 0.20 1.03 8.06
C PRO A 98 -0.48 1.93 9.11
N THR A 99 0.14 3.08 9.41
CA THR A 99 -0.48 4.09 10.27
C THR A 99 -1.73 4.69 9.62
N ARG A 100 -2.48 5.48 10.40
CA ARG A 100 -3.70 6.14 9.91
C ARG A 100 -3.47 7.23 8.87
N ASN A 101 -2.22 7.61 8.63
CA ASN A 101 -1.85 8.54 7.54
C ASN A 101 -1.97 7.90 6.16
N ASN A 102 -1.94 6.58 6.08
CA ASN A 102 -2.11 5.83 4.84
C ASN A 102 -3.60 5.64 4.53
N ALA A 103 -4.01 5.92 3.28
CA ALA A 103 -5.42 5.84 2.85
C ALA A 103 -6.01 4.42 2.97
N ILE A 104 -5.18 3.38 2.84
CA ILE A 104 -5.65 1.99 2.93
C ILE A 104 -6.03 1.58 4.36
N ARG A 105 -5.45 2.23 5.40
CA ARG A 105 -5.67 1.85 6.80
C ARG A 105 -7.14 1.92 7.20
N SER A 106 -7.83 2.97 6.88
CA SER A 106 -9.25 3.11 7.22
C SER A 106 -10.12 2.04 6.55
N ARG A 107 -9.76 1.61 5.35
CA ARG A 107 -10.46 0.54 4.61
C ARG A 107 -10.21 -0.83 5.26
N ILE A 108 -8.99 -1.08 5.72
CA ILE A 108 -8.64 -2.30 6.47
C ILE A 108 -9.40 -2.34 7.80
N ASP A 109 -9.36 -1.25 8.58
CA ASP A 109 -10.06 -1.15 9.86
C ASP A 109 -11.56 -1.40 9.68
N HIS A 110 -12.20 -0.76 8.69
CA HIS A 110 -13.61 -0.98 8.39
C HIS A 110 -13.92 -2.42 7.96
N TRP A 111 -13.05 -3.04 7.17
CA TRP A 111 -13.22 -4.44 6.77
C TRP A 111 -13.13 -5.38 7.97
N LEU A 112 -12.18 -5.19 8.87
CA LEU A 112 -12.05 -5.96 10.11
C LEU A 112 -13.29 -5.80 10.98
N GLU A 113 -13.76 -4.57 11.20
CA GLU A 113 -14.97 -4.27 11.97
C GLU A 113 -16.21 -4.91 11.35
N SER A 114 -16.38 -4.82 10.03
CA SER A 114 -17.56 -5.38 9.34
C SER A 114 -17.65 -6.90 9.40
N HIS A 115 -16.54 -7.57 9.66
CA HIS A 115 -16.45 -9.03 9.82
C HIS A 115 -16.31 -9.48 11.27
N ASP A 116 -16.43 -8.54 12.24
CA ASP A 116 -16.27 -8.80 13.69
C ASP A 116 -14.92 -9.49 14.00
N LEU A 117 -13.85 -9.00 13.39
CA LEU A 117 -12.49 -9.55 13.51
C LEU A 117 -11.63 -8.68 14.42
N HIS A 118 -10.95 -9.31 15.37
CA HIS A 118 -10.14 -8.67 16.41
C HIS A 118 -8.71 -9.23 16.39
N PRO A 119 -7.88 -8.85 15.38
CA PRO A 119 -6.47 -9.24 15.38
C PRO A 119 -5.70 -8.51 16.49
N ASP A 120 -4.54 -9.07 16.86
CA ASP A 120 -3.58 -8.40 17.74
C ASP A 120 -2.67 -7.51 16.89
N VAL A 121 -2.90 -6.20 16.91
CA VAL A 121 -2.06 -5.25 16.16
C VAL A 121 -0.74 -5.06 16.91
N VAL A 122 0.31 -5.75 16.45
CA VAL A 122 1.63 -5.77 17.09
C VAL A 122 2.58 -4.68 16.59
N GLY A 123 2.20 -3.96 15.53
CA GLY A 123 2.99 -2.83 15.03
C GLY A 123 2.24 -1.98 14.01
N GLU A 124 2.53 -0.67 14.03
CA GLU A 124 2.00 0.30 13.07
C GLU A 124 3.18 1.09 12.45
N PHE A 125 3.16 1.26 11.13
CA PHE A 125 4.28 1.81 10.36
C PHE A 125 3.82 2.86 9.35
N ASP A 126 4.50 4.00 9.31
CA ASP A 126 4.32 5.00 8.24
C ASP A 126 5.01 4.56 6.94
N ASP A 127 6.11 3.81 7.06
CA ASP A 127 6.90 3.32 5.93
C ASP A 127 6.54 1.87 5.62
N ASN A 128 6.00 1.63 4.43
CA ASN A 128 5.65 0.30 3.94
C ASN A 128 6.88 -0.64 3.81
N ALA A 129 8.06 -0.10 3.48
CA ALA A 129 9.27 -0.92 3.38
C ALA A 129 9.70 -1.46 4.77
N LEU A 130 9.57 -0.63 5.79
CA LEU A 130 9.82 -1.03 7.18
C LEU A 130 8.77 -2.06 7.63
N LEU A 131 7.49 -1.83 7.36
CA LEU A 131 6.40 -2.76 7.65
C LEU A 131 6.67 -4.14 7.04
N HIS A 132 7.02 -4.20 5.75
CA HIS A 132 7.32 -5.44 5.06
C HIS A 132 8.58 -6.14 5.61
N THR A 133 9.58 -5.37 6.06
CA THR A 133 10.78 -5.93 6.70
C THR A 133 10.44 -6.63 8.01
N PHE A 134 9.58 -6.04 8.84
CA PHE A 134 9.07 -6.69 10.05
C PHE A 134 8.23 -7.93 9.72
N GLY A 135 7.40 -7.86 8.68
CA GLY A 135 6.63 -9.00 8.17
C GLY A 135 7.52 -10.16 7.71
N ARG A 136 8.59 -9.86 6.94
CA ARG A 136 9.59 -10.83 6.52
C ARG A 136 10.27 -11.52 7.69
N ASN A 137 10.45 -10.83 8.81
CA ASN A 137 11.03 -11.38 10.03
C ASN A 137 10.02 -12.21 10.86
N GLY A 138 8.77 -12.36 10.37
CA GLY A 138 7.75 -13.20 11.00
C GLY A 138 7.08 -12.59 12.23
N LEU A 139 7.16 -11.27 12.42
CA LEU A 139 6.54 -10.60 13.57
C LEU A 139 5.01 -10.53 13.47
N GLY A 140 4.46 -10.61 12.27
CA GLY A 140 3.01 -10.61 12.07
C GLY A 140 2.63 -10.77 10.60
N LEU A 141 1.33 -10.91 10.36
CA LEU A 141 0.75 -10.80 9.04
C LEU A 141 0.78 -9.35 8.60
N PHE A 142 0.87 -9.09 7.31
CA PHE A 142 0.91 -7.74 6.78
C PHE A 142 0.13 -7.61 5.47
N PRO A 143 -0.50 -6.45 5.21
CA PRO A 143 -1.20 -6.17 3.97
C PRO A 143 -0.23 -5.79 2.86
N ALA A 144 -0.50 -6.27 1.64
CA ALA A 144 0.15 -5.78 0.43
C ALA A 144 -0.79 -5.91 -0.78
N PRO A 145 -0.56 -5.11 -1.85
CA PRO A 145 -1.31 -5.20 -3.08
C PRO A 145 -1.30 -6.60 -3.69
N SER A 146 -2.46 -7.15 -4.02
CA SER A 146 -2.58 -8.50 -4.61
C SER A 146 -1.85 -8.63 -5.94
N VAL A 147 -1.75 -7.54 -6.71
CA VAL A 147 -1.00 -7.48 -7.98
C VAL A 147 0.51 -7.68 -7.79
N LEU A 148 1.01 -7.50 -6.58
CA LEU A 148 2.43 -7.68 -6.22
C LEU A 148 2.72 -9.05 -5.57
N ALA A 149 1.79 -10.01 -5.62
CA ALA A 149 1.93 -11.29 -4.91
C ALA A 149 3.27 -11.99 -5.17
N LYS A 150 3.70 -12.03 -6.43
CA LYS A 150 4.98 -12.63 -6.81
C LYS A 150 6.18 -11.88 -6.24
N ASP A 151 6.14 -10.54 -6.31
CA ASP A 151 7.22 -9.71 -5.76
C ASP A 151 7.29 -9.83 -4.23
N VAL A 152 6.12 -9.93 -3.56
CA VAL A 152 6.05 -10.13 -2.11
C VAL A 152 6.65 -11.47 -1.70
N GLU A 153 6.34 -12.54 -2.44
CA GLU A 153 6.93 -13.86 -2.20
C GLU A 153 8.46 -13.84 -2.40
N GLU A 154 8.92 -13.30 -3.51
CA GLU A 154 10.35 -13.28 -3.85
C GLU A 154 11.18 -12.37 -2.94
N GLN A 155 10.69 -11.18 -2.60
CA GLN A 155 11.46 -10.19 -1.85
C GLN A 155 11.33 -10.34 -0.33
N PHE A 156 10.15 -10.75 0.14
CA PHE A 156 9.86 -10.82 1.58
C PHE A 156 9.71 -12.23 2.10
N ASN A 157 9.86 -13.26 1.23
CA ASN A 157 9.68 -14.67 1.60
C ASN A 157 8.34 -14.90 2.33
N ALA A 158 7.29 -14.25 1.84
CA ALA A 158 5.96 -14.25 2.45
C ALA A 158 4.93 -14.84 1.49
N LEU A 159 4.07 -15.69 2.02
CA LEU A 159 3.01 -16.36 1.27
C LEU A 159 1.66 -15.70 1.54
N PRO A 160 0.72 -15.73 0.58
CA PRO A 160 -0.61 -15.19 0.78
C PRO A 160 -1.38 -16.01 1.81
N VAL A 161 -2.04 -15.32 2.73
CA VAL A 161 -2.94 -15.88 3.75
C VAL A 161 -4.38 -15.83 3.26
N GLY A 162 -4.82 -14.65 2.81
CA GLY A 162 -6.14 -14.47 2.25
C GLY A 162 -6.36 -13.06 1.74
N ALA A 163 -7.17 -12.92 0.70
CA ALA A 163 -7.57 -11.62 0.18
C ALA A 163 -8.60 -10.94 1.09
N MET A 164 -8.58 -9.62 1.12
CA MET A 164 -9.56 -8.79 1.81
C MET A 164 -10.51 -8.19 0.75
N PRO A 165 -11.61 -8.86 0.41
CA PRO A 165 -12.54 -8.36 -0.59
C PRO A 165 -13.03 -6.95 -0.24
N GLN A 166 -13.13 -6.06 -1.25
CA GLN A 166 -13.54 -4.67 -1.12
C GLN A 166 -12.50 -3.73 -0.47
N VAL A 167 -11.40 -4.24 0.08
CA VAL A 167 -10.26 -3.41 0.46
C VAL A 167 -9.39 -3.19 -0.75
N ARG A 168 -9.49 -1.99 -1.34
CA ARG A 168 -8.79 -1.65 -2.58
C ARG A 168 -7.87 -0.47 -2.36
N GLU A 169 -6.67 -0.59 -2.85
CA GLU A 169 -5.72 0.51 -2.98
C GLU A 169 -5.84 1.12 -4.37
N GLN A 170 -5.87 2.43 -4.45
CA GLN A 170 -6.02 3.18 -5.70
C GLN A 170 -4.78 4.04 -5.92
N PHE A 171 -4.41 4.21 -7.17
CA PHE A 171 -3.22 4.97 -7.56
C PHE A 171 -3.62 6.10 -8.50
N TYR A 172 -3.16 7.30 -8.21
CA TYR A 172 -3.46 8.53 -8.93
C TYR A 172 -2.21 9.25 -9.40
#